data_05a5c957f5e719a56f045f5a1100ee2d
#
_entry.id   05a5c957f5e719a56f045f5a1100ee2d
#
_cell.length_a   1.000
_cell.length_b   1.000
_cell.length_c   1.000
_cell.angle_alpha   90.00
_cell.angle_beta   90.00
_cell.angle_gamma   90.00
#
_symmetry.space_group_name_H-M   'P 1'
#
loop_
_entity.id
_entity.type
_entity.pdbx_description
1 polymer ?
#
loop_
_entity_poly.entity_id
_entity_poly.type
_entity_poly.pdbx_seq_one_letter_code
_entity_poly.pdbx_strand_id
1 'polypeptide(L)'
;PLPDIQEFDKNTLLSMEREVMGIYISGHPLLEYADELNKLASCSELSASDGSGKYTDNQKVRLGGIITSVRTKPVKSGNGLMAYAVIEDLTGTIELAAFPTVFNRCSNKLIMDNKVIVSGKLNMREDQNNTVLVDDIFPLERTGASGRLYLRLDMNDSAMVERIQTMLRRYPGNVT
;
A
#
# COMPACT_ATOMS: atom_id res chain seq x y z
N PRO A 1 29.06 -31.03 3.41
CA PRO A 1 27.88 -30.43 4.04
C PRO A 1 27.72 -29.02 3.49
N LEU A 2 26.54 -28.70 3.01
CA LEU A 2 26.19 -27.33 2.60
C LEU A 2 26.20 -26.45 3.86
N PRO A 3 26.71 -25.20 3.79
CA PRO A 3 26.67 -24.29 4.91
C PRO A 3 25.19 -24.00 5.26
N ASP A 4 24.87 -24.01 6.54
CA ASP A 4 23.57 -23.61 7.07
C ASP A 4 23.49 -22.07 7.02
N ILE A 5 23.11 -21.56 5.85
CA ILE A 5 22.94 -20.12 5.60
C ILE A 5 21.48 -19.80 5.84
N GLN A 6 21.24 -18.84 6.71
CA GLN A 6 19.88 -18.34 7.00
C GLN A 6 19.28 -17.78 5.71
N GLU A 7 18.10 -18.21 5.32
CA GLU A 7 17.38 -17.69 4.17
C GLU A 7 17.07 -16.20 4.35
N PHE A 8 17.05 -15.48 3.23
CA PHE A 8 16.62 -14.08 3.24
C PHE A 8 15.14 -13.98 3.68
N ASP A 9 14.82 -12.87 4.32
CA ASP A 9 13.41 -12.59 4.61
C ASP A 9 12.60 -12.44 3.32
N LYS A 10 11.29 -12.67 3.40
CA LYS A 10 10.39 -12.70 2.25
C LYS A 10 10.41 -11.41 1.43
N ASN A 11 10.53 -10.24 2.06
CA ASN A 11 10.54 -8.96 1.35
C ASN A 11 11.83 -8.80 0.55
N THR A 12 12.96 -9.19 1.12
CA THR A 12 14.27 -9.19 0.44
C THR A 12 14.25 -10.13 -0.76
N LEU A 13 13.69 -11.35 -0.63
CA LEU A 13 13.54 -12.30 -1.74
C LEU A 13 12.69 -11.70 -2.87
N LEU A 14 11.54 -11.13 -2.55
CA LEU A 14 10.65 -10.50 -3.53
C LEU A 14 11.31 -9.31 -4.24
N SER A 15 12.09 -8.50 -3.53
CA SER A 15 12.85 -7.40 -4.13
C SER A 15 13.91 -7.92 -5.11
N MET A 16 14.63 -8.98 -4.74
CA MET A 16 15.61 -9.62 -5.62
C MET A 16 14.98 -10.27 -6.86
N GLU A 17 13.83 -10.95 -6.70
CA GLU A 17 13.08 -11.51 -7.83
C GLU A 17 12.72 -10.43 -8.84
N ARG A 18 12.20 -9.30 -8.36
CA ARG A 18 11.84 -8.17 -9.21
C ARG A 18 13.05 -7.53 -9.89
N GLU A 19 14.16 -7.36 -9.17
CA GLU A 19 15.39 -6.78 -9.71
C GLU A 19 15.98 -7.63 -10.84
N VAL A 20 15.99 -8.95 -10.66
CA VAL A 20 16.62 -9.88 -11.62
C VAL A 20 15.66 -10.26 -12.76
N MET A 21 14.40 -10.51 -12.48
CA MET A 21 13.43 -11.08 -13.43
C MET A 21 12.36 -10.11 -13.88
N GLY A 22 12.24 -8.94 -13.24
CA GLY A 22 11.22 -7.93 -13.51
C GLY A 22 9.81 -8.28 -13.00
N ILE A 23 9.63 -9.47 -12.42
CA ILE A 23 8.35 -9.97 -11.90
C ILE A 23 8.53 -10.62 -10.53
N TYR A 24 7.46 -10.72 -9.76
CA TYR A 24 7.40 -11.47 -8.51
C TYR A 24 6.98 -12.92 -8.80
N ILE A 25 7.79 -13.90 -8.40
CA ILE A 25 7.49 -15.33 -8.58
C ILE A 25 6.94 -15.94 -7.29
N SER A 26 7.55 -15.65 -6.16
CA SER A 26 7.19 -16.23 -4.85
C SER A 26 5.93 -15.60 -4.24
N GLY A 27 5.30 -14.65 -4.93
CA GLY A 27 4.07 -13.99 -4.51
C GLY A 27 4.18 -12.46 -4.54
N HIS A 28 3.05 -11.78 -4.69
CA HIS A 28 3.03 -10.32 -4.75
C HIS A 28 3.22 -9.73 -3.34
N PRO A 29 4.06 -8.69 -3.17
CA PRO A 29 4.34 -8.08 -1.86
C PRO A 29 3.14 -7.43 -1.18
N LEU A 30 2.04 -7.22 -1.93
CA LEU A 30 0.79 -6.66 -1.42
C LEU A 30 -0.24 -7.72 -1.01
N LEU A 31 0.03 -9.03 -1.19
CA LEU A 31 -0.93 -10.08 -0.81
C LEU A 31 -1.26 -10.05 0.69
N GLU A 32 -0.30 -9.70 1.52
CA GLU A 32 -0.53 -9.56 2.97
C GLU A 32 -1.37 -8.33 3.37
N TYR A 33 -1.65 -7.43 2.42
CA TYR A 33 -2.47 -6.23 2.58
C TYR A 33 -3.80 -6.32 1.80
N ALA A 34 -4.16 -7.50 1.31
CA ALA A 34 -5.33 -7.68 0.45
C ALA A 34 -6.63 -7.21 1.12
N ASP A 35 -6.80 -7.46 2.41
CA ASP A 35 -7.99 -7.04 3.16
C ASP A 35 -8.11 -5.51 3.28
N GLU A 36 -7.00 -4.80 3.38
CA GLU A 36 -6.94 -3.34 3.40
C GLU A 36 -7.20 -2.78 2.00
N LEU A 37 -6.57 -3.37 0.98
CA LEU A 37 -6.71 -2.93 -0.41
C LEU A 37 -8.13 -3.14 -0.94
N ASN A 38 -8.81 -4.21 -0.57
CA ASN A 38 -10.20 -4.48 -0.97
C ASN A 38 -11.21 -3.43 -0.49
N LYS A 39 -10.85 -2.60 0.50
CA LYS A 39 -11.67 -1.49 1.00
C LYS A 39 -11.45 -0.19 0.23
N LEU A 40 -10.47 -0.17 -0.66
CA LEU A 40 -10.03 0.99 -1.44
C LEU A 40 -10.44 0.84 -2.90
N ALA A 41 -10.27 1.90 -3.68
CA ALA A 41 -10.45 1.84 -5.12
C ALA A 41 -9.31 1.04 -5.74
N SER A 42 -9.62 0.17 -6.70
CA SER A 42 -8.60 -0.60 -7.42
C SER A 42 -7.99 0.19 -8.57
N CYS A 43 -6.71 -0.03 -8.83
CA CYS A 43 -6.00 0.63 -9.92
C CYS A 43 -6.62 0.31 -11.29
N SER A 44 -7.06 -0.92 -11.52
CA SER A 44 -7.69 -1.32 -12.78
C SER A 44 -9.03 -0.62 -13.01
N GLU A 45 -9.89 -0.51 -11.98
CA GLU A 45 -11.17 0.21 -12.09
C GLU A 45 -10.95 1.70 -12.38
N LEU A 46 -9.99 2.34 -11.71
CA LEU A 46 -9.68 3.75 -11.92
C LEU A 46 -9.07 4.01 -13.30
N SER A 47 -8.17 3.13 -13.76
CA SER A 47 -7.54 3.24 -15.08
C SER A 47 -8.53 3.05 -16.23
N ALA A 48 -9.48 2.12 -16.08
CA ALA A 48 -10.48 1.80 -17.09
C ALA A 48 -11.73 2.71 -17.07
N SER A 49 -11.84 3.61 -16.09
CA SER A 49 -13.02 4.47 -15.95
C SER A 49 -13.13 5.46 -17.09
N ASP A 50 -14.33 5.55 -17.67
CA ASP A 50 -14.70 6.46 -18.78
C ASP A 50 -15.69 7.57 -18.35
N GLY A 51 -16.01 7.65 -17.05
CA GLY A 51 -16.95 8.60 -16.48
C GLY A 51 -18.42 8.17 -16.54
N SER A 52 -18.74 7.06 -17.21
CA SER A 52 -20.12 6.55 -17.31
C SER A 52 -20.50 5.59 -16.17
N GLY A 53 -19.52 5.17 -15.38
CA GLY A 53 -19.66 4.12 -14.35
C GLY A 53 -19.51 4.64 -12.92
N LYS A 54 -18.85 3.82 -12.10
CA LYS A 54 -18.66 4.03 -10.66
C LYS A 54 -17.85 5.29 -10.32
N TYR A 55 -16.92 5.69 -11.19
CA TYR A 55 -16.04 6.83 -10.98
C TYR A 55 -16.25 7.89 -12.04
N THR A 56 -16.19 9.15 -11.60
CA THR A 56 -16.33 10.33 -12.46
C THR A 56 -15.11 11.24 -12.37
N ASP A 57 -14.94 12.12 -13.33
CA ASP A 57 -13.85 13.10 -13.30
C ASP A 57 -13.92 13.98 -12.04
N ASN A 58 -12.75 14.33 -11.50
CA ASN A 58 -12.57 15.08 -10.26
C ASN A 58 -13.15 14.40 -8.98
N GLN A 59 -13.61 13.16 -9.07
CA GLN A 59 -14.06 12.42 -7.91
C GLN A 59 -12.91 12.12 -6.94
N LYS A 60 -13.15 12.32 -5.64
CA LYS A 60 -12.21 11.92 -4.59
C LYS A 60 -12.13 10.40 -4.51
N VAL A 61 -10.91 9.89 -4.55
CA VAL A 61 -10.60 8.47 -4.49
C VAL A 61 -9.51 8.20 -3.45
N ARG A 62 -9.51 6.99 -2.93
CA ARG A 62 -8.42 6.44 -2.12
C ARG A 62 -8.04 5.11 -2.72
N LEU A 63 -6.75 4.92 -2.94
CA LEU A 63 -6.18 3.70 -3.49
C LEU A 63 -4.92 3.34 -2.70
N GLY A 64 -4.58 2.07 -2.69
CA GLY A 64 -3.40 1.56 -2.01
C GLY A 64 -2.54 0.74 -2.96
N GLY A 65 -1.24 0.71 -2.73
CA GLY A 65 -0.35 -0.04 -3.59
C GLY A 65 1.12 0.17 -3.26
N ILE A 66 1.97 -0.32 -4.15
CA ILE A 66 3.42 -0.13 -4.14
C ILE A 66 3.82 0.87 -5.23
N ILE A 67 4.70 1.79 -4.91
CA ILE A 67 5.26 2.73 -5.88
C ILE A 67 6.28 2.01 -6.75
N THR A 68 6.03 1.94 -8.05
CA THR A 68 6.89 1.23 -9.01
C THR A 68 7.82 2.14 -9.80
N SER A 69 7.47 3.41 -9.93
CA SER A 69 8.36 4.42 -10.53
C SER A 69 8.06 5.82 -10.01
N VAL A 70 9.08 6.67 -9.99
CA VAL A 70 8.94 8.09 -9.63
C VAL A 70 9.79 8.93 -10.59
N ARG A 71 9.19 9.97 -11.15
CA ARG A 71 9.85 10.94 -12.03
C ARG A 71 9.48 12.35 -11.59
N THR A 72 10.43 13.24 -11.53
CA THR A 72 10.20 14.65 -11.22
C THR A 72 10.39 15.53 -12.44
N LYS A 73 9.57 16.58 -12.56
CA LYS A 73 9.69 17.58 -13.61
C LYS A 73 9.50 18.98 -13.02
N PRO A 74 10.24 19.99 -13.49
CA PRO A 74 9.97 21.37 -13.11
C PRO A 74 8.62 21.82 -13.68
N VAL A 75 7.90 22.63 -12.93
CA VAL A 75 6.62 23.23 -13.37
C VAL A 75 6.91 24.37 -14.34
N LYS A 76 6.19 24.41 -15.49
CA LYS A 76 6.41 25.41 -16.55
C LYS A 76 6.12 26.85 -16.11
N SER A 77 5.25 27.05 -15.14
CA SER A 77 4.72 28.37 -14.76
C SER A 77 5.22 28.90 -13.42
N GLY A 78 6.23 28.30 -12.77
CA GLY A 78 6.61 28.73 -11.44
C GLY A 78 7.77 27.97 -10.82
N ASN A 79 8.04 28.32 -9.60
CA ASN A 79 9.05 27.67 -8.78
C ASN A 79 8.51 26.38 -8.19
N GLY A 80 9.14 25.25 -8.50
CA GLY A 80 8.85 23.99 -7.85
C GLY A 80 8.99 22.77 -8.78
N LEU A 81 9.10 21.61 -8.13
CA LEU A 81 9.12 20.32 -8.78
C LEU A 81 7.76 19.65 -8.61
N MET A 82 7.26 19.09 -9.68
CA MET A 82 6.10 18.21 -9.72
C MET A 82 6.59 16.77 -9.84
N ALA A 83 5.96 15.83 -9.14
CA ALA A 83 6.29 14.43 -9.28
C ALA A 83 5.18 13.67 -9.99
N TYR A 84 5.61 12.77 -10.86
CA TYR A 84 4.79 11.71 -11.45
C TYR A 84 5.29 10.38 -10.90
N ALA A 85 4.39 9.56 -10.41
CA ALA A 85 4.70 8.23 -9.92
C ALA A 85 3.72 7.22 -10.51
N VAL A 86 4.11 5.96 -10.57
CA VAL A 86 3.20 4.86 -10.89
C VAL A 86 3.01 4.05 -9.62
N ILE A 87 1.74 3.82 -9.28
CA ILE A 87 1.36 2.93 -8.21
C ILE A 87 0.75 1.66 -8.80
N GLU A 88 1.09 0.53 -8.22
CA GLU A 88 0.63 -0.81 -8.60
C GLU A 88 -0.08 -1.45 -7.42
N ASP A 89 -1.25 -2.01 -7.67
CA ASP A 89 -1.97 -2.87 -6.72
C ASP A 89 -2.07 -4.32 -7.24
N LEU A 90 -2.92 -5.14 -6.64
CA LEU A 90 -3.14 -6.52 -7.07
C LEU A 90 -3.90 -6.64 -8.40
N THR A 91 -4.43 -5.55 -8.94
CA THR A 91 -5.32 -5.53 -10.11
C THR A 91 -4.73 -4.82 -11.31
N GLY A 92 -3.76 -3.93 -11.11
CA GLY A 92 -3.15 -3.17 -12.19
C GLY A 92 -2.34 -1.97 -11.69
N THR A 93 -2.15 -0.99 -12.58
CA THR A 93 -1.37 0.21 -12.31
C THR A 93 -2.13 1.48 -12.68
N ILE A 94 -1.81 2.59 -12.00
CA ILE A 94 -2.30 3.91 -12.37
C ILE A 94 -1.22 4.98 -12.12
N GLU A 95 -1.20 6.03 -12.94
CA GLU A 95 -0.29 7.16 -12.75
C GLU A 95 -0.80 8.11 -11.67
N LEU A 96 0.10 8.59 -10.84
CA LEU A 96 -0.11 9.61 -9.82
C LEU A 96 0.58 10.91 -10.24
N ALA A 97 -0.06 12.04 -9.99
CA ALA A 97 0.55 13.35 -10.18
C ALA A 97 0.50 14.15 -8.88
N ALA A 98 1.67 14.48 -8.33
CA ALA A 98 1.82 15.30 -7.14
C ALA A 98 2.33 16.69 -7.52
N PHE A 99 1.50 17.70 -7.30
CA PHE A 99 1.87 19.10 -7.51
C PHE A 99 2.92 19.55 -6.47
N PRO A 100 3.67 20.65 -6.72
CA PRO A 100 4.80 21.04 -5.89
C PRO A 100 4.51 21.13 -4.41
N THR A 101 3.36 21.69 -4.03
CA THR A 101 2.95 21.81 -2.62
C THR A 101 2.79 20.45 -1.95
N VAL A 102 2.17 19.50 -2.66
CA VAL A 102 1.96 18.13 -2.17
C VAL A 102 3.27 17.36 -2.21
N PHE A 103 4.03 17.48 -3.30
CA PHE A 103 5.31 16.81 -3.43
C PHE A 103 6.30 17.20 -2.34
N ASN A 104 6.42 18.50 -2.02
CA ASN A 104 7.28 18.96 -0.92
C ASN A 104 6.90 18.37 0.44
N ARG A 105 5.60 18.10 0.65
CA ARG A 105 5.11 17.51 1.91
C ARG A 105 5.27 15.98 1.93
N CYS A 106 5.14 15.32 0.78
CA CYS A 106 5.03 13.86 0.70
C CYS A 106 6.24 13.20 0.00
N SER A 107 7.29 13.96 -0.33
CA SER A 107 8.45 13.45 -1.09
C SER A 107 9.12 12.25 -0.43
N ASN A 108 9.18 12.22 0.90
CA ASN A 108 9.72 11.11 1.68
C ASN A 108 8.89 9.81 1.60
N LYS A 109 7.66 9.89 1.12
CA LYS A 109 6.76 8.73 0.95
C LYS A 109 6.67 8.29 -0.51
N LEU A 110 6.89 9.21 -1.46
CA LEU A 110 6.94 8.95 -2.90
C LEU A 110 8.33 8.40 -3.29
N ILE A 111 8.65 7.23 -2.80
CA ILE A 111 9.90 6.53 -3.06
C ILE A 111 9.54 5.16 -3.66
N MET A 112 10.36 4.70 -4.62
CA MET A 112 10.21 3.38 -5.22
C MET A 112 10.16 2.29 -4.13
N ASP A 113 9.34 1.29 -4.35
CA ASP A 113 9.07 0.14 -3.48
C ASP A 113 8.34 0.47 -2.15
N ASN A 114 8.03 1.74 -1.89
CA ASN A 114 7.19 2.09 -0.76
C ASN A 114 5.75 1.60 -0.97
N LYS A 115 5.21 0.99 0.08
CA LYS A 115 3.80 0.59 0.16
C LYS A 115 3.01 1.73 0.78
N VAL A 116 2.06 2.28 0.03
CA VAL A 116 1.36 3.52 0.42
C VAL A 116 -0.15 3.44 0.16
N ILE A 117 -0.89 4.27 0.90
CA ILE A 117 -2.26 4.65 0.58
C ILE A 117 -2.22 6.09 0.08
N VAL A 118 -2.79 6.32 -1.09
CA VAL A 118 -2.90 7.63 -1.72
C VAL A 118 -4.33 8.11 -1.63
N SER A 119 -4.51 9.35 -1.19
CA SER A 119 -5.77 10.09 -1.28
C SER A 119 -5.63 11.16 -2.34
N GLY A 120 -6.60 11.28 -3.23
CA GLY A 120 -6.52 12.24 -4.33
C GLY A 120 -7.82 12.35 -5.10
N LYS A 121 -7.73 12.95 -6.27
CA LYS A 121 -8.85 13.11 -7.21
C LYS A 121 -8.52 12.42 -8.52
N LEU A 122 -9.46 11.67 -9.03
CA LEU A 122 -9.36 11.09 -10.36
C LEU A 122 -9.41 12.20 -11.42
N ASN A 123 -8.45 12.22 -12.31
CA ASN A 123 -8.38 13.14 -13.43
C ASN A 123 -8.49 12.33 -14.72
N MET A 124 -9.61 12.49 -15.39
CA MET A 124 -9.93 11.80 -16.64
C MET A 124 -9.67 12.72 -17.82
N ARG A 125 -9.05 12.19 -18.87
CA ARG A 125 -8.78 12.93 -20.11
C ARG A 125 -9.14 12.05 -21.29
N GLU A 126 -9.87 12.60 -22.26
CA GLU A 126 -10.41 11.87 -23.40
C GLU A 126 -9.35 11.11 -24.22
N ASP A 127 -8.13 11.66 -24.35
CA ASP A 127 -7.07 11.08 -25.17
C ASP A 127 -5.84 10.59 -24.37
N GLN A 128 -5.95 10.44 -23.06
CA GLN A 128 -4.82 10.04 -22.19
C GLN A 128 -5.27 9.07 -21.12
N ASN A 129 -4.32 8.32 -20.57
CA ASN A 129 -4.58 7.46 -19.42
C ASN A 129 -5.05 8.28 -18.22
N ASN A 130 -6.00 7.74 -17.48
CA ASN A 130 -6.47 8.34 -16.25
C ASN A 130 -5.32 8.48 -15.23
N THR A 131 -5.34 9.58 -14.50
CA THR A 131 -4.29 9.92 -13.53
C THR A 131 -4.94 10.32 -12.21
N VAL A 132 -4.34 9.98 -11.08
CA VAL A 132 -4.80 10.47 -9.78
C VAL A 132 -3.96 11.66 -9.36
N LEU A 133 -4.63 12.83 -9.20
CA LEU A 133 -4.04 14.02 -8.62
C LEU A 133 -3.95 13.84 -7.11
N VAL A 134 -2.73 13.75 -6.60
CA VAL A 134 -2.48 13.42 -5.18
C VAL A 134 -2.81 14.60 -4.28
N ASP A 135 -3.61 14.36 -3.26
CA ASP A 135 -3.86 15.29 -2.15
C ASP A 135 -2.96 14.95 -0.94
N ASP A 136 -2.84 13.65 -0.59
CA ASP A 136 -2.00 13.17 0.51
C ASP A 136 -1.58 11.70 0.33
N ILE A 137 -0.51 11.32 1.04
CA ILE A 137 0.05 9.97 1.03
C ILE A 137 0.28 9.49 2.46
N PHE A 138 -0.19 8.27 2.74
CA PHE A 138 -0.05 7.60 4.03
C PHE A 138 0.70 6.27 3.83
N PRO A 139 1.44 5.79 4.83
CA PRO A 139 1.99 4.44 4.75
C PRO A 139 0.85 3.41 4.69
N LEU A 140 1.03 2.37 3.88
CA LEU A 140 0.15 1.20 3.90
C LEU A 140 0.60 0.30 5.06
N GLU A 141 -0.10 0.42 6.17
CA GLU A 141 0.13 -0.42 7.33
C GLU A 141 -0.87 -1.58 7.31
N ARG A 142 -0.40 -2.75 7.71
CA ARG A 142 -1.34 -3.83 8.02
C ARG A 142 -2.16 -3.33 9.20
N THR A 143 -3.45 -3.22 9.01
CA THR A 143 -4.36 -3.17 10.15
C THR A 143 -4.19 -4.53 10.81
N GLY A 144 -3.24 -4.60 11.74
CA GLY A 144 -3.14 -5.75 12.61
C GLY A 144 -4.54 -6.01 13.09
N ALA A 145 -5.00 -7.23 13.02
CA ALA A 145 -6.34 -7.57 13.43
C ALA A 145 -6.59 -6.90 14.78
N SER A 146 -7.20 -5.72 14.77
CA SER A 146 -7.71 -5.06 15.97
C SER A 146 -9.01 -5.79 16.35
N GLY A 147 -8.95 -7.11 16.24
CA GLY A 147 -9.93 -8.02 16.72
C GLY A 147 -9.79 -8.07 18.22
N ARG A 148 -10.79 -7.60 18.94
CA ARG A 148 -10.89 -7.94 20.35
C ARG A 148 -11.07 -9.45 20.43
N LEU A 149 -10.05 -10.13 20.95
CA LEU A 149 -10.15 -11.56 21.25
C LEU A 149 -11.00 -11.73 22.52
N TYR A 150 -12.21 -12.21 22.34
CA TYR A 150 -13.08 -12.59 23.47
C TYR A 150 -12.81 -14.07 23.79
N LEU A 151 -12.15 -14.33 24.91
CA LEU A 151 -11.97 -15.68 25.44
C LEU A 151 -13.11 -15.95 26.45
N ARG A 152 -13.97 -16.90 26.15
CA ARG A 152 -14.97 -17.40 27.10
C ARG A 152 -14.31 -18.51 27.92
N LEU A 153 -14.00 -18.24 29.16
CA LEU A 153 -13.35 -19.18 30.07
C LEU A 153 -14.38 -19.64 31.10
N ASP A 154 -14.33 -20.93 31.45
CA ASP A 154 -15.06 -21.42 32.59
C ASP A 154 -14.29 -21.01 33.87
N MET A 155 -14.94 -20.24 34.74
CA MET A 155 -14.31 -19.65 35.94
C MET A 155 -13.80 -20.68 36.93
N ASN A 156 -14.15 -21.95 36.75
CA ASN A 156 -13.71 -23.06 37.62
C ASN A 156 -12.34 -23.62 37.24
N ASP A 157 -11.74 -23.21 36.10
CA ASP A 157 -10.42 -23.69 35.66
C ASP A 157 -9.34 -22.62 35.84
N SER A 158 -8.92 -22.42 37.08
CA SER A 158 -7.88 -21.45 37.45
C SER A 158 -6.53 -21.75 36.77
N ALA A 159 -6.22 -23.01 36.50
CA ALA A 159 -4.98 -23.44 35.85
C ALA A 159 -4.96 -22.99 34.38
N MET A 160 -6.10 -22.99 33.69
CA MET A 160 -6.23 -22.52 32.30
C MET A 160 -6.11 -21.01 32.24
N VAL A 161 -6.66 -20.27 33.19
CA VAL A 161 -6.54 -18.80 33.28
C VAL A 161 -5.06 -18.39 33.45
N GLU A 162 -4.30 -19.04 34.32
CA GLU A 162 -2.86 -18.78 34.51
C GLU A 162 -2.04 -19.08 33.25
N ARG A 163 -2.34 -20.18 32.56
CA ARG A 163 -1.66 -20.52 31.29
C ARG A 163 -1.92 -19.47 30.23
N ILE A 164 -3.15 -18.97 30.08
CA ILE A 164 -3.50 -17.93 29.14
C ILE A 164 -2.82 -16.61 29.50
N GLN A 165 -2.82 -16.20 30.76
CA GLN A 165 -2.11 -15.00 31.21
C GLN A 165 -0.60 -15.10 30.93
N THR A 166 -0.01 -16.26 31.13
CA THR A 166 1.41 -16.50 30.84
C THR A 166 1.70 -16.41 29.33
N MET A 167 0.83 -16.98 28.50
CA MET A 167 0.93 -16.84 27.04
C MET A 167 0.80 -15.38 26.59
N LEU A 168 -0.18 -14.63 27.08
CA LEU A 168 -0.38 -13.23 26.73
C LEU A 168 0.82 -12.35 27.14
N ARG A 169 1.45 -12.64 28.27
CA ARG A 169 2.69 -11.96 28.70
C ARG A 169 3.89 -12.30 27.81
N ARG A 170 3.95 -13.53 27.27
CA ARG A 170 5.04 -14.00 26.42
C ARG A 170 4.92 -13.47 24.98
N TYR A 171 3.70 -13.17 24.54
CA TYR A 171 3.38 -12.67 23.22
C TYR A 171 2.52 -11.40 23.33
N PRO A 172 3.10 -10.25 23.73
CA PRO A 172 2.33 -9.05 24.05
C PRO A 172 1.57 -8.43 22.89
N GLY A 173 1.85 -8.83 21.64
CA GLY A 173 1.22 -8.24 20.48
C GLY A 173 1.39 -6.70 20.41
N ASN A 174 1.16 -6.10 19.27
CA ASN A 174 1.11 -4.64 19.14
C ASN A 174 -0.33 -4.15 19.30
N VAL A 175 -0.91 -4.33 20.47
CA VAL A 175 -2.23 -3.75 20.81
C VAL A 175 -1.97 -2.58 21.75
N THR A 176 -2.13 -1.38 21.25
CA THR A 176 -2.30 -0.15 22.06
C THR A 176 -3.75 0.02 22.44
#